data_5b399f48b7dd472f5d154d6f7dd09da2
#
_entry.id   5b399f48b7dd472f5d154d6f7dd09da2
#
_cell.length_a   1.000
_cell.length_b   1.000
_cell.length_c   1.000
_cell.angle_alpha   90.00
_cell.angle_beta   90.00
_cell.angle_gamma   90.00
#
_symmetry.space_group_name_H-M   'P 1'
#
loop_
_entity.id
_entity.type
_entity.pdbx_description
1 polymer ?
#
loop_
_entity_poly.entity_id
_entity_poly.type
_entity_poly.pdbx_seq_one_letter_code
_entity_poly.pdbx_strand_id
1 'polypeptide(L)'
;MSAYYDKITKNWYCIFYFTDWKGTKKQKKKRGFSRKKDALEYEREFLDKLSSSPDIAFSGMVELYLADKKMHTKLKTYKTKKSRILTWILPYFNDKAINAITAADIRQWQGELKEAVGATGEVLSPAYMQNLVTELSGIFNFAVRFYNLPVNPCRVAGNLVGKKGKSLDFWTREEFDRFIDTFDKTDPYYAAFMTLYYTGMRIGELQALTIADVDLKEGVIHISKTYSVIDGKEVITAPKTEKSNRDVLIPHFLCEILKEQVQRYYKVPPNTRLFQMSRQPYREQMKKHCRLAGVKKIRLHDLRHPYVKLTTKKFATFFENFRATA
;
A
#
# COMPACT_ATOMS: atom_id res chain seq x y z
N MET A 1 6.38 23.11 43.20
CA MET A 1 6.61 24.37 42.45
C MET A 1 7.83 25.04 43.02
N SER A 2 8.89 25.20 42.22
CA SER A 2 10.25 25.49 42.74
C SER A 2 10.80 26.73 42.05
N ALA A 3 10.33 27.93 42.45
CA ALA A 3 10.93 29.18 42.05
C ALA A 3 11.76 29.77 43.20
N TYR A 4 13.01 30.09 42.91
CA TYR A 4 14.01 30.56 43.88
C TYR A 4 14.58 31.93 43.46
N TYR A 5 14.96 32.76 44.46
CA TYR A 5 15.55 34.05 44.21
C TYR A 5 17.08 33.93 44.30
N ASP A 6 17.78 34.36 43.27
CA ASP A 6 19.23 34.45 43.25
C ASP A 6 19.67 35.84 43.74
N LYS A 7 20.26 35.91 44.93
CA LYS A 7 20.68 37.17 45.57
C LYS A 7 21.84 37.88 44.84
N ILE A 8 22.64 37.12 44.06
CA ILE A 8 23.77 37.66 43.31
C ILE A 8 23.29 38.37 42.05
N THR A 9 22.47 37.68 41.28
CA THR A 9 21.96 38.21 39.98
C THR A 9 20.67 39.02 40.12
N LYS A 10 20.12 39.12 41.33
CA LYS A 10 18.86 39.79 41.68
C LYS A 10 17.67 39.36 40.80
N ASN A 11 17.69 38.12 40.35
CA ASN A 11 16.68 37.54 39.46
C ASN A 11 16.09 36.25 40.04
N TRP A 12 14.87 35.92 39.61
CA TRP A 12 14.24 34.64 39.93
C TRP A 12 14.70 33.57 38.97
N TYR A 13 14.72 32.32 39.42
CA TYR A 13 14.92 31.12 38.60
C TYR A 13 14.04 29.99 39.07
N CYS A 14 13.69 29.07 38.15
CA CYS A 14 13.00 27.83 38.49
C CYS A 14 13.90 26.61 38.25
N ILE A 15 13.73 25.60 39.11
CA ILE A 15 14.33 24.27 38.97
C ILE A 15 13.18 23.27 39.16
N PHE A 16 12.98 22.40 38.22
CA PHE A 16 11.98 21.36 38.32
C PHE A 16 12.43 20.07 37.63
N TYR A 17 11.85 18.95 38.04
CA TYR A 17 12.07 17.64 37.41
C TYR A 17 10.93 17.32 36.51
N PHE A 18 11.27 16.66 35.41
CA PHE A 18 10.28 16.12 34.48
C PHE A 18 10.73 14.73 34.01
N THR A 19 9.79 13.93 33.58
CA THR A 19 10.07 12.62 32.99
C THR A 19 10.08 12.79 31.48
N ASP A 20 11.18 12.42 30.83
CA ASP A 20 11.23 12.43 29.37
C ASP A 20 10.39 11.27 28.79
N TRP A 21 10.25 11.26 27.48
CA TRP A 21 9.48 10.24 26.76
C TRP A 21 10.03 8.81 26.91
N LYS A 22 11.28 8.63 27.36
CA LYS A 22 11.89 7.34 27.71
C LYS A 22 11.61 6.91 29.16
N GLY A 23 10.86 7.69 29.90
CA GLY A 23 10.61 7.45 31.32
C GLY A 23 11.78 7.88 32.24
N THR A 24 12.79 8.56 31.70
CA THR A 24 13.96 9.01 32.46
C THR A 24 13.67 10.36 33.12
N LYS A 25 13.90 10.46 34.45
CA LYS A 25 13.77 11.72 35.17
C LYS A 25 14.92 12.65 34.78
N LYS A 26 14.59 13.85 34.30
CA LYS A 26 15.54 14.93 34.00
C LYS A 26 15.24 16.18 34.80
N GLN A 27 16.27 16.98 35.07
CA GLN A 27 16.14 18.26 35.74
C GLN A 27 16.30 19.40 34.75
N LYS A 28 15.43 20.41 34.84
CA LYS A 28 15.53 21.64 34.07
C LYS A 28 15.69 22.82 35.01
N LYS A 29 16.67 23.71 34.71
CA LYS A 29 16.92 24.99 35.42
C LYS A 29 16.82 26.11 34.39
N LYS A 30 16.00 27.13 34.67
CA LYS A 30 15.91 28.36 33.87
C LYS A 30 16.06 29.58 34.80
N ARG A 31 16.93 30.51 34.43
CA ARG A 31 17.23 31.73 35.17
C ARG A 31 16.78 32.97 34.40
N GLY A 32 16.80 34.15 35.09
CA GLY A 32 16.61 35.44 34.44
C GLY A 32 15.17 35.96 34.45
N PHE A 33 14.34 35.52 35.38
CA PHE A 33 12.99 36.05 35.53
C PHE A 33 12.98 37.26 36.50
N SER A 34 12.25 38.31 36.11
CA SER A 34 12.11 39.51 36.92
C SER A 34 11.22 39.30 38.15
N ARG A 35 10.25 38.42 38.04
CA ARG A 35 9.26 38.14 39.11
C ARG A 35 9.13 36.64 39.36
N LYS A 36 8.80 36.28 40.60
CA LYS A 36 8.52 34.90 41.01
C LYS A 36 7.40 34.26 40.17
N LYS A 37 6.37 35.05 39.85
CA LYS A 37 5.23 34.60 39.05
C LYS A 37 5.67 34.13 37.68
N ASP A 38 6.56 34.86 37.01
CA ASP A 38 7.03 34.55 35.66
C ASP A 38 7.85 33.25 35.64
N ALA A 39 8.63 32.99 36.72
CA ALA A 39 9.37 31.73 36.86
C ALA A 39 8.44 30.52 37.06
N LEU A 40 7.38 30.68 37.86
CA LEU A 40 6.35 29.64 38.07
C LEU A 40 5.48 29.41 36.84
N GLU A 41 5.15 30.46 36.11
CA GLU A 41 4.36 30.38 34.85
C GLU A 41 5.17 29.65 33.77
N TYR A 42 6.47 29.93 33.66
CA TYR A 42 7.38 29.18 32.78
C TYR A 42 7.44 27.69 33.14
N GLU A 43 7.54 27.32 34.44
CA GLU A 43 7.50 25.91 34.86
C GLU A 43 6.20 25.26 34.45
N ARG A 44 5.06 25.93 34.70
CA ARG A 44 3.72 25.42 34.36
C ARG A 44 3.56 25.24 32.85
N GLU A 45 3.87 26.25 32.06
CA GLU A 45 3.81 26.16 30.59
C GLU A 45 4.73 25.08 30.05
N PHE A 46 5.91 24.88 30.63
CA PHE A 46 6.83 23.83 30.21
C PHE A 46 6.27 22.45 30.50
N LEU A 47 5.71 22.23 31.69
CA LEU A 47 5.09 20.97 32.08
C LEU A 47 3.81 20.70 31.29
N ASP A 48 3.00 21.72 31.02
CA ASP A 48 1.80 21.64 30.20
C ASP A 48 2.17 21.30 28.72
N LYS A 49 3.21 21.93 28.17
CA LYS A 49 3.75 21.60 26.84
C LYS A 49 4.31 20.18 26.79
N LEU A 50 4.94 19.72 27.84
CA LEU A 50 5.49 18.37 27.93
C LEU A 50 4.39 17.30 28.04
N SER A 51 3.31 17.61 28.76
CA SER A 51 2.13 16.75 28.87
C SER A 51 1.26 16.77 27.60
N SER A 52 1.33 17.87 26.84
CA SER A 52 0.49 18.10 25.68
C SER A 52 1.18 17.86 24.32
N SER A 53 2.51 17.71 24.26
CA SER A 53 3.22 17.50 22.98
C SER A 53 4.47 16.63 23.15
N PRO A 54 4.68 15.61 22.32
CA PRO A 54 5.83 14.72 22.42
C PRO A 54 7.12 15.43 21.97
N ASP A 55 8.06 15.62 22.88
CA ASP A 55 9.43 16.02 22.55
C ASP A 55 10.26 14.77 22.18
N ILE A 56 9.81 14.07 21.15
CA ILE A 56 10.41 12.84 20.67
C ILE A 56 11.12 13.14 19.35
N ALA A 57 12.37 12.69 19.18
CA ALA A 57 13.04 12.75 17.90
C ALA A 57 12.20 11.99 16.84
N PHE A 58 12.13 12.52 15.63
CA PHE A 58 11.35 11.90 14.56
C PHE A 58 11.76 10.45 14.30
N SER A 59 13.06 10.13 14.40
CA SER A 59 13.57 8.75 14.32
C SER A 59 12.95 7.83 15.37
N GLY A 60 12.86 8.26 16.62
CA GLY A 60 12.23 7.50 17.70
C GLY A 60 10.73 7.28 17.45
N MET A 61 10.02 8.29 16.92
CA MET A 61 8.62 8.15 16.54
C MET A 61 8.43 7.18 15.37
N VAL A 62 9.34 7.18 14.40
CA VAL A 62 9.35 6.21 13.29
C VAL A 62 9.53 4.78 13.81
N GLU A 63 10.42 4.55 14.77
CA GLU A 63 10.61 3.23 15.38
C GLU A 63 9.32 2.73 16.05
N LEU A 64 8.69 3.58 16.86
CA LEU A 64 7.41 3.26 17.52
C LEU A 64 6.30 2.97 16.51
N TYR A 65 6.18 3.81 15.47
CA TYR A 65 5.22 3.62 14.39
C TYR A 65 5.46 2.31 13.63
N LEU A 66 6.69 1.99 13.29
CA LEU A 66 7.04 0.76 12.58
C LEU A 66 6.81 -0.48 13.46
N ALA A 67 7.06 -0.41 14.78
CA ALA A 67 6.75 -1.47 15.71
C ALA A 67 5.23 -1.76 15.74
N ASP A 68 4.41 -0.71 15.85
CA ASP A 68 2.93 -0.84 15.77
C ASP A 68 2.49 -1.44 14.42
N LYS A 69 3.02 -0.96 13.30
CA LYS A 69 2.66 -1.45 11.95
C LYS A 69 3.08 -2.90 11.72
N LYS A 70 4.18 -3.34 12.33
CA LYS A 70 4.62 -4.75 12.25
C LYS A 70 3.59 -5.69 12.86
N MET A 71 2.93 -5.30 13.95
CA MET A 71 1.90 -6.10 14.62
C MET A 71 0.55 -6.07 13.90
N HIS A 72 0.18 -4.91 13.32
CA HIS A 72 -1.19 -4.68 12.85
C HIS A 72 -1.34 -4.71 11.31
N THR A 73 -0.27 -4.96 10.54
CA THR A 73 -0.36 -4.98 9.07
C THR A 73 0.25 -6.24 8.47
N LYS A 74 -0.25 -6.64 7.29
CA LYS A 74 0.34 -7.77 6.55
C LYS A 74 1.81 -7.50 6.23
N LEU A 75 2.65 -8.52 6.31
CA LEU A 75 4.10 -8.44 6.15
C LEU A 75 4.54 -7.64 4.90
N LYS A 76 3.90 -7.88 3.75
CA LYS A 76 4.20 -7.14 2.51
C LYS A 76 3.93 -5.65 2.63
N THR A 77 2.83 -5.26 3.27
CA THR A 77 2.47 -3.85 3.52
C THR A 77 3.48 -3.20 4.46
N TYR A 78 3.82 -3.88 5.56
CA TYR A 78 4.83 -3.43 6.50
C TYR A 78 6.17 -3.16 5.81
N LYS A 79 6.68 -4.13 5.01
CA LYS A 79 7.96 -3.98 4.31
C LYS A 79 7.97 -2.82 3.33
N THR A 80 6.87 -2.64 2.58
CA THR A 80 6.74 -1.51 1.65
C THR A 80 6.75 -0.18 2.40
N LYS A 81 6.01 -0.06 3.51
CA LYS A 81 6.00 1.12 4.36
C LYS A 81 7.39 1.41 4.95
N LYS A 82 8.01 0.38 5.54
CA LYS A 82 9.36 0.48 6.12
C LYS A 82 10.38 0.99 5.10
N SER A 83 10.42 0.40 3.90
CA SER A 83 11.33 0.81 2.83
C SER A 83 11.11 2.28 2.45
N ARG A 84 9.88 2.71 2.20
CA ARG A 84 9.56 4.10 1.87
C ARG A 84 9.98 5.09 2.94
N ILE A 85 9.70 4.76 4.20
CA ILE A 85 10.03 5.61 5.34
C ILE A 85 11.54 5.74 5.51
N LEU A 86 12.26 4.62 5.50
CA LEU A 86 13.71 4.62 5.72
C LEU A 86 14.48 5.26 4.56
N THR A 87 13.99 5.11 3.32
CA THR A 87 14.69 5.65 2.14
C THR A 87 14.38 7.13 1.89
N TRP A 88 13.15 7.59 2.11
CA TRP A 88 12.71 8.88 1.60
C TRP A 88 12.26 9.89 2.67
N ILE A 89 11.88 9.41 3.86
CA ILE A 89 11.29 10.26 4.89
C ILE A 89 12.28 10.46 6.04
N LEU A 90 12.78 9.37 6.60
CA LEU A 90 13.66 9.42 7.76
C LEU A 90 14.92 10.26 7.52
N PRO A 91 15.66 10.15 6.39
CA PRO A 91 16.87 10.95 6.19
C PRO A 91 16.64 12.46 6.23
N TYR A 92 15.44 12.92 5.85
CA TYR A 92 15.13 14.35 5.84
C TYR A 92 14.73 14.90 7.21
N PHE A 93 14.00 14.12 8.02
CA PHE A 93 13.45 14.59 9.29
C PHE A 93 14.14 14.02 10.53
N ASN A 94 15.16 13.18 10.37
CA ASN A 94 15.77 12.35 11.43
C ASN A 94 16.03 13.09 12.74
N ASP A 95 16.68 14.25 12.66
CA ASP A 95 17.21 14.96 13.81
C ASP A 95 16.24 15.99 14.42
N LYS A 96 15.08 16.18 13.80
CA LYS A 96 14.06 17.10 14.28
C LYS A 96 13.17 16.42 15.32
N ALA A 97 12.81 17.14 16.38
CA ALA A 97 11.72 16.70 17.25
C ALA A 97 10.40 16.72 16.47
N ILE A 98 9.54 15.70 16.65
CA ILE A 98 8.30 15.58 15.86
C ILE A 98 7.37 16.78 16.04
N ASN A 99 7.34 17.39 17.21
CA ASN A 99 6.57 18.59 17.52
C ASN A 99 7.16 19.88 16.91
N ALA A 100 8.43 19.86 16.48
CA ALA A 100 9.10 20.99 15.84
C ALA A 100 8.98 20.96 14.30
N ILE A 101 8.50 19.87 13.72
CA ILE A 101 8.30 19.76 12.27
C ILE A 101 7.05 20.54 11.87
N THR A 102 7.24 21.56 11.05
CA THR A 102 6.19 22.47 10.58
C THR A 102 5.64 22.07 9.22
N ALA A 103 4.52 22.67 8.84
CA ALA A 103 3.98 22.54 7.48
C ALA A 103 4.94 23.12 6.41
N ALA A 104 5.75 24.12 6.76
CA ALA A 104 6.77 24.68 5.88
C ALA A 104 7.88 23.65 5.59
N ASP A 105 8.39 22.95 6.61
CA ASP A 105 9.37 21.88 6.44
C ASP A 105 8.85 20.79 5.50
N ILE A 106 7.58 20.42 5.65
CA ILE A 106 6.95 19.41 4.78
C ILE A 106 6.83 19.91 3.36
N ARG A 107 6.48 21.18 3.14
CA ARG A 107 6.44 21.78 1.79
C ARG A 107 7.80 21.82 1.14
N GLN A 108 8.86 22.14 1.88
CA GLN A 108 10.22 22.10 1.38
C GLN A 108 10.60 20.68 0.95
N TRP A 109 10.39 19.68 1.82
CA TRP A 109 10.62 18.28 1.48
C TRP A 109 9.82 17.82 0.26
N GLN A 110 8.56 18.24 0.12
CA GLN A 110 7.74 17.97 -1.06
C GLN A 110 8.35 18.59 -2.33
N GLY A 111 9.00 19.74 -2.23
CA GLY A 111 9.75 20.38 -3.32
C GLY A 111 10.93 19.51 -3.77
N GLU A 112 11.75 19.07 -2.82
CA GLU A 112 12.91 18.21 -3.10
C GLU A 112 12.53 16.85 -3.70
N LEU A 113 11.38 16.28 -3.30
CA LEU A 113 10.89 15.04 -3.88
C LEU A 113 10.59 15.12 -5.38
N LYS A 114 10.29 16.32 -5.92
CA LYS A 114 10.01 16.49 -7.36
C LYS A 114 11.25 16.31 -8.23
N GLU A 115 12.41 16.57 -7.65
CA GLU A 115 13.71 16.45 -8.32
C GLU A 115 14.40 15.13 -7.97
N ALA A 116 13.85 14.39 -7.01
CA ALA A 116 14.43 13.17 -6.52
C ALA A 116 14.40 12.05 -7.56
N VAL A 117 15.54 11.38 -7.72
CA VAL A 117 15.73 10.28 -8.68
C VAL A 117 15.65 8.95 -7.94
N GLY A 118 14.84 8.03 -8.46
CA GLY A 118 14.69 6.67 -7.92
C GLY A 118 15.84 5.74 -8.28
N ALA A 119 15.81 4.52 -7.77
CA ALA A 119 16.82 3.48 -8.05
C ALA A 119 16.93 3.10 -9.54
N THR A 120 15.94 3.45 -10.36
CA THR A 120 15.96 3.22 -11.83
C THR A 120 16.64 4.34 -12.62
N GLY A 121 17.14 5.39 -11.97
CA GLY A 121 17.68 6.58 -12.62
C GLY A 121 16.62 7.55 -13.15
N GLU A 122 15.34 7.29 -12.89
CA GLU A 122 14.22 8.15 -13.31
C GLU A 122 13.69 8.97 -12.15
N VAL A 123 13.15 10.16 -12.44
CA VAL A 123 12.46 11.01 -11.46
C VAL A 123 11.25 10.28 -10.89
N LEU A 124 10.97 10.50 -9.60
CA LEU A 124 9.87 9.86 -8.92
C LEU A 124 8.52 10.19 -9.57
N SER A 125 7.70 9.17 -9.81
CA SER A 125 6.36 9.41 -10.35
C SER A 125 5.48 10.19 -9.36
N PRO A 126 4.56 11.06 -9.84
CA PRO A 126 3.65 11.81 -8.97
C PRO A 126 2.85 10.94 -8.00
N ALA A 127 2.42 9.76 -8.45
CA ALA A 127 1.70 8.81 -7.61
C ALA A 127 2.60 8.21 -6.51
N TYR A 128 3.88 7.99 -6.78
CA TYR A 128 4.82 7.49 -5.78
C TYR A 128 5.12 8.58 -4.73
N MET A 129 5.38 9.82 -5.16
CA MET A 129 5.56 10.96 -4.26
C MET A 129 4.34 11.16 -3.34
N GLN A 130 3.11 11.07 -3.88
CA GLN A 130 1.89 11.16 -3.07
C GLN A 130 1.79 10.02 -2.05
N ASN A 131 2.28 8.81 -2.38
CA ASN A 131 2.36 7.72 -1.41
C ASN A 131 3.34 8.04 -0.28
N LEU A 132 4.47 8.70 -0.54
CA LEU A 132 5.42 9.13 0.50
C LEU A 132 4.79 10.16 1.44
N VAL A 133 4.07 11.15 0.90
CA VAL A 133 3.31 12.12 1.71
C VAL A 133 2.26 11.43 2.58
N THR A 134 1.59 10.40 2.04
CA THR A 134 0.62 9.60 2.79
C THR A 134 1.27 8.81 3.92
N GLU A 135 2.48 8.25 3.71
CA GLU A 135 3.21 7.55 4.76
C GLU A 135 3.67 8.51 5.87
N LEU A 136 4.20 9.69 5.51
CA LEU A 136 4.57 10.73 6.47
C LEU A 136 3.36 11.18 7.29
N SER A 137 2.22 11.45 6.64
CA SER A 137 0.96 11.79 7.33
C SER A 137 0.49 10.67 8.25
N GLY A 138 0.76 9.41 7.90
CA GLY A 138 0.46 8.25 8.74
C GLY A 138 1.26 8.25 10.05
N ILE A 139 2.54 8.65 10.02
CA ILE A 139 3.39 8.79 11.22
C ILE A 139 2.86 9.91 12.11
N PHE A 140 2.54 11.08 11.54
CA PHE A 140 1.97 12.19 12.30
C PHE A 140 0.59 11.87 12.88
N ASN A 141 -0.28 11.18 12.15
CA ASN A 141 -1.58 10.73 12.69
C ASN A 141 -1.41 9.74 13.85
N PHE A 142 -0.38 8.89 13.81
CA PHE A 142 -0.04 8.00 14.91
C PHE A 142 0.41 8.80 16.15
N ALA A 143 1.27 9.82 15.96
CA ALA A 143 1.71 10.71 17.03
C ALA A 143 0.53 11.52 17.62
N VAL A 144 -0.38 12.03 16.79
CA VAL A 144 -1.61 12.70 17.25
C VAL A 144 -2.47 11.76 18.10
N ARG A 145 -2.64 10.51 17.66
CA ARG A 145 -3.54 9.57 18.33
C ARG A 145 -3.01 9.02 19.64
N PHE A 146 -1.71 8.76 19.72
CA PHE A 146 -1.12 7.99 20.82
C PHE A 146 -0.07 8.74 21.64
N TYR A 147 0.41 9.88 21.15
CA TYR A 147 1.51 10.64 21.77
C TYR A 147 1.19 12.14 21.94
N ASN A 148 -0.08 12.49 21.98
CA ASN A 148 -0.56 13.85 22.27
C ASN A 148 0.04 14.95 21.37
N LEU A 149 0.40 14.62 20.10
CA LEU A 149 0.74 15.67 19.16
C LEU A 149 -0.53 16.47 18.82
N PRO A 150 -0.55 17.81 18.94
CA PRO A 150 -1.79 18.58 18.83
C PRO A 150 -2.43 18.48 17.44
N VAL A 151 -1.63 18.49 16.39
CA VAL A 151 -2.11 18.51 15.00
C VAL A 151 -1.12 17.81 14.06
N ASN A 152 -1.65 17.21 13.00
CA ASN A 152 -0.82 16.67 11.93
C ASN A 152 -0.45 17.77 10.93
N PRO A 153 0.83 18.21 10.84
CA PRO A 153 1.25 19.30 9.95
C PRO A 153 1.10 18.96 8.46
N CYS A 154 1.05 17.67 8.09
CA CYS A 154 0.80 17.28 6.70
C CYS A 154 -0.59 17.72 6.20
N ARG A 155 -1.57 17.88 7.09
CA ARG A 155 -2.92 18.36 6.71
C ARG A 155 -2.87 19.82 6.25
N VAL A 156 -2.05 20.63 6.92
CA VAL A 156 -1.84 22.04 6.57
C VAL A 156 -0.99 22.16 5.31
N ALA A 157 0.08 21.37 5.20
CA ALA A 157 0.93 21.33 4.01
C ALA A 157 0.17 20.89 2.75
N GLY A 158 -0.83 20.01 2.90
CA GLY A 158 -1.64 19.51 1.80
C GLY A 158 -0.95 18.46 0.92
N ASN A 159 -1.63 18.04 -0.14
CA ASN A 159 -1.15 17.03 -1.07
C ASN A 159 -0.14 17.62 -2.07
N LEU A 160 0.82 16.81 -2.48
CA LEU A 160 1.81 17.18 -3.51
C LEU A 160 1.20 17.24 -4.91
N VAL A 161 0.24 16.37 -5.19
CA VAL A 161 -0.38 16.19 -6.51
C VAL A 161 -1.89 16.36 -6.39
N GLY A 162 -2.46 17.19 -7.27
CA GLY A 162 -3.91 17.29 -7.39
C GLY A 162 -4.55 15.97 -7.83
N LYS A 163 -5.81 15.76 -7.46
CA LYS A 163 -6.58 14.60 -7.92
C LYS A 163 -6.79 14.70 -9.44
N LYS A 164 -5.90 14.11 -10.23
CA LYS A 164 -6.22 13.82 -11.63
C LYS A 164 -7.10 12.57 -11.66
N GLY A 165 -8.31 12.71 -12.21
CA GLY A 165 -9.14 11.56 -12.54
C GLY A 165 -8.36 10.67 -13.50
N LYS A 166 -8.11 9.41 -13.13
CA LYS A 166 -7.55 8.43 -14.06
C LYS A 166 -8.69 7.96 -14.95
N SER A 167 -8.58 8.15 -16.26
CA SER A 167 -9.36 7.37 -17.20
C SER A 167 -9.03 5.89 -16.99
N LEU A 168 -10.05 5.06 -16.87
CA LEU A 168 -9.88 3.62 -16.81
C LEU A 168 -9.71 3.13 -18.24
N ASP A 169 -8.47 2.80 -18.62
CA ASP A 169 -8.20 2.12 -19.88
C ASP A 169 -8.53 0.63 -19.74
N PHE A 170 -9.48 0.18 -20.49
CA PHE A 170 -9.84 -1.24 -20.62
C PHE A 170 -10.08 -1.57 -22.09
N TRP A 171 -9.97 -2.84 -22.44
CA TRP A 171 -10.25 -3.32 -23.78
C TRP A 171 -11.74 -3.54 -24.00
N THR A 172 -12.19 -3.30 -25.23
CA THR A 172 -13.46 -3.85 -25.72
C THR A 172 -13.31 -5.35 -25.94
N ARG A 173 -14.41 -6.02 -26.26
CA ARG A 173 -14.39 -7.46 -26.59
C ARG A 173 -13.56 -7.71 -27.85
N GLU A 174 -13.73 -6.90 -28.85
CA GLU A 174 -13.03 -6.99 -30.14
C GLU A 174 -11.53 -6.72 -29.98
N GLU A 175 -11.13 -5.79 -29.08
CA GLU A 175 -9.72 -5.57 -28.76
C GLU A 175 -9.10 -6.78 -28.06
N PHE A 176 -9.85 -7.42 -27.15
CA PHE A 176 -9.39 -8.64 -26.49
C PHE A 176 -9.29 -9.82 -27.46
N ASP A 177 -10.29 -10.01 -28.32
CA ASP A 177 -10.30 -11.09 -29.32
C ASP A 177 -9.09 -10.95 -30.25
N ARG A 178 -8.80 -9.75 -30.80
CA ARG A 178 -7.58 -9.50 -31.58
C ARG A 178 -6.29 -9.79 -30.81
N PHE A 179 -6.26 -9.48 -29.52
CA PHE A 179 -5.09 -9.75 -28.68
C PHE A 179 -4.89 -11.26 -28.49
N ILE A 180 -5.95 -11.98 -28.13
CA ILE A 180 -5.84 -13.41 -27.82
C ILE A 180 -5.56 -14.27 -29.05
N ASP A 181 -6.04 -13.86 -30.22
CA ASP A 181 -5.80 -14.53 -31.50
C ASP A 181 -4.34 -14.49 -31.94
N THR A 182 -3.50 -13.65 -31.35
CA THR A 182 -2.06 -13.64 -31.60
C THR A 182 -1.30 -14.74 -30.88
N PHE A 183 -1.93 -15.46 -29.96
CA PHE A 183 -1.30 -16.56 -29.23
C PHE A 183 -1.57 -17.89 -29.89
N ASP A 184 -0.59 -18.79 -29.82
CA ASP A 184 -0.86 -20.20 -30.05
C ASP A 184 -1.75 -20.74 -28.92
N LYS A 185 -2.77 -21.52 -29.28
CA LYS A 185 -3.69 -22.10 -28.31
C LYS A 185 -3.01 -23.06 -27.32
N THR A 186 -1.88 -23.62 -27.73
CA THR A 186 -1.05 -24.48 -26.88
C THR A 186 -0.17 -23.70 -25.92
N ASP A 187 -0.06 -22.37 -26.05
CA ASP A 187 0.74 -21.53 -25.16
C ASP A 187 0.06 -21.44 -23.78
N PRO A 188 0.75 -21.72 -22.66
CA PRO A 188 0.20 -21.55 -21.31
C PRO A 188 -0.33 -20.14 -21.02
N TYR A 189 0.21 -19.11 -21.69
CA TYR A 189 -0.26 -17.74 -21.55
C TYR A 189 -1.62 -17.52 -22.21
N TYR A 190 -1.96 -18.27 -23.28
CA TYR A 190 -3.30 -18.26 -23.87
C TYR A 190 -4.35 -18.61 -22.82
N ALA A 191 -4.23 -19.78 -22.19
CA ALA A 191 -5.14 -20.22 -21.13
C ALA A 191 -5.19 -19.23 -19.96
N ALA A 192 -4.05 -18.66 -19.58
CA ALA A 192 -3.96 -17.70 -18.48
C ALA A 192 -4.70 -16.38 -18.79
N PHE A 193 -4.51 -15.79 -19.99
CA PHE A 193 -5.19 -14.55 -20.38
C PHE A 193 -6.68 -14.75 -20.60
N MET A 194 -7.09 -15.90 -21.16
CA MET A 194 -8.49 -16.30 -21.25
C MET A 194 -9.14 -16.37 -19.86
N THR A 195 -8.47 -17.02 -18.92
CA THR A 195 -8.97 -17.13 -17.54
C THR A 195 -9.07 -15.76 -16.87
N LEU A 196 -8.05 -14.89 -16.98
CA LEU A 196 -8.09 -13.54 -16.43
C LEU A 196 -9.24 -12.69 -16.96
N TYR A 197 -9.46 -12.75 -18.26
CA TYR A 197 -10.48 -11.93 -18.92
C TYR A 197 -11.90 -12.38 -18.55
N TYR A 198 -12.18 -13.68 -18.65
CA TYR A 198 -13.53 -14.23 -18.44
C TYR A 198 -13.91 -14.42 -16.97
N THR A 199 -12.96 -14.42 -16.04
CA THR A 199 -13.26 -14.53 -14.60
C THR A 199 -13.09 -13.22 -13.83
N GLY A 200 -12.42 -12.25 -14.42
CA GLY A 200 -12.06 -11.00 -13.75
C GLY A 200 -11.23 -11.21 -12.48
N MET A 201 -10.53 -12.33 -12.32
CA MET A 201 -9.67 -12.58 -11.15
C MET A 201 -8.40 -11.72 -11.19
N ARG A 202 -7.78 -11.54 -10.03
CA ARG A 202 -6.49 -10.84 -9.94
C ARG A 202 -5.38 -11.78 -10.38
N ILE A 203 -4.28 -11.21 -10.93
CA ILE A 203 -3.12 -12.04 -11.33
C ILE A 203 -2.57 -12.89 -10.17
N GLY A 204 -2.60 -12.38 -8.94
CA GLY A 204 -2.18 -13.17 -7.78
C GLY A 204 -3.16 -14.30 -7.40
N GLU A 205 -4.44 -14.16 -7.73
CA GLU A 205 -5.44 -15.21 -7.58
C GLU A 205 -5.21 -16.30 -8.66
N LEU A 206 -4.98 -15.90 -9.93
CA LEU A 206 -4.62 -16.82 -11.01
C LEU A 206 -3.36 -17.63 -10.68
N GLN A 207 -2.30 -16.97 -10.21
CA GLN A 207 -1.04 -17.63 -9.85
C GLN A 207 -1.16 -18.56 -8.63
N ALA A 208 -2.19 -18.37 -7.79
CA ALA A 208 -2.48 -19.25 -6.65
C ALA A 208 -3.41 -20.41 -7.01
N LEU A 209 -4.05 -20.36 -8.18
CA LEU A 209 -5.04 -21.34 -8.61
C LEU A 209 -4.41 -22.72 -8.76
N THR A 210 -4.99 -23.71 -8.09
CA THR A 210 -4.58 -25.12 -8.16
C THR A 210 -5.58 -25.96 -8.96
N ILE A 211 -5.20 -27.17 -9.32
CA ILE A 211 -6.09 -28.12 -10.01
C ILE A 211 -7.37 -28.36 -9.18
N ALA A 212 -7.24 -28.48 -7.86
CA ALA A 212 -8.37 -28.69 -6.95
C ALA A 212 -9.34 -27.49 -6.85
N ASP A 213 -8.93 -26.30 -7.27
CA ASP A 213 -9.79 -25.12 -7.23
C ASP A 213 -10.70 -24.99 -8.48
N VAL A 214 -10.55 -25.88 -9.48
CA VAL A 214 -11.30 -25.84 -10.73
C VAL A 214 -12.21 -27.05 -10.84
N ASP A 215 -13.51 -26.84 -10.72
CA ASP A 215 -14.51 -27.86 -11.00
C ASP A 215 -14.93 -27.74 -12.47
N LEU A 216 -14.35 -28.63 -13.28
CA LEU A 216 -14.63 -28.68 -14.71
C LEU A 216 -16.01 -29.28 -15.05
N LYS A 217 -16.64 -30.03 -14.10
CA LYS A 217 -17.97 -30.62 -14.29
C LYS A 217 -19.05 -29.57 -14.11
N GLU A 218 -18.96 -28.82 -13.02
CA GLU A 218 -19.89 -27.75 -12.70
C GLU A 218 -19.52 -26.41 -13.37
N GLY A 219 -18.37 -26.31 -14.03
CA GLY A 219 -17.89 -25.08 -14.65
C GLY A 219 -17.64 -23.96 -13.63
N VAL A 220 -17.03 -24.28 -12.50
CA VAL A 220 -16.80 -23.34 -11.38
C VAL A 220 -15.33 -23.25 -11.03
N ILE A 221 -14.85 -22.03 -10.78
CA ILE A 221 -13.55 -21.78 -10.17
C ILE A 221 -13.72 -21.22 -8.77
N HIS A 222 -13.12 -21.88 -7.76
CA HIS A 222 -13.12 -21.46 -6.36
C HIS A 222 -11.93 -20.56 -6.07
N ILE A 223 -12.15 -19.26 -5.85
CA ILE A 223 -11.10 -18.28 -5.58
C ILE A 223 -11.01 -18.03 -4.07
N SER A 224 -10.06 -18.67 -3.41
CA SER A 224 -9.85 -18.58 -1.96
C SER A 224 -8.42 -18.21 -1.55
N LYS A 225 -7.51 -18.04 -2.52
CA LYS A 225 -6.07 -17.88 -2.29
C LYS A 225 -5.49 -16.76 -3.16
N THR A 226 -4.38 -16.18 -2.74
CA THR A 226 -3.58 -15.26 -3.55
C THR A 226 -2.09 -15.54 -3.37
N TYR A 227 -1.37 -15.56 -4.48
CA TYR A 227 0.06 -15.74 -4.54
C TYR A 227 0.80 -14.41 -4.52
N SER A 228 1.92 -14.35 -3.83
CA SER A 228 2.86 -13.24 -3.87
C SER A 228 4.28 -13.71 -3.56
N VAL A 229 5.27 -12.97 -4.04
CA VAL A 229 6.66 -13.17 -3.66
C VAL A 229 7.04 -12.11 -2.62
N ILE A 230 7.62 -12.52 -1.49
CA ILE A 230 8.11 -11.68 -0.41
C ILE A 230 9.53 -12.14 -0.09
N ASP A 231 10.53 -11.27 -0.22
CA ASP A 231 11.97 -11.58 -0.03
C ASP A 231 12.44 -12.80 -0.84
N GLY A 232 12.02 -12.88 -2.10
CA GLY A 232 12.35 -13.99 -2.98
C GLY A 232 11.65 -15.31 -2.67
N LYS A 233 10.83 -15.36 -1.59
CA LYS A 233 10.07 -16.55 -1.21
C LYS A 233 8.63 -16.47 -1.72
N GLU A 234 8.16 -17.58 -2.28
CA GLU A 234 6.75 -17.74 -2.66
C GLU A 234 5.87 -17.83 -1.42
N VAL A 235 4.80 -17.05 -1.40
CA VAL A 235 3.86 -17.02 -0.27
C VAL A 235 2.43 -17.04 -0.82
N ILE A 236 1.69 -18.07 -0.44
CA ILE A 236 0.25 -18.19 -0.70
C ILE A 236 -0.48 -17.79 0.59
N THR A 237 -1.38 -16.82 0.49
CA THR A 237 -2.17 -16.31 1.62
C THR A 237 -3.65 -16.27 1.29
N ALA A 238 -4.50 -16.27 2.31
CA ALA A 238 -5.90 -15.93 2.15
C ALA A 238 -6.06 -14.52 1.54
N PRO A 239 -7.13 -14.24 0.83
CA PRO A 239 -7.43 -12.93 0.27
C PRO A 239 -7.46 -11.82 1.34
N LYS A 240 -7.43 -10.56 0.90
CA LYS A 240 -7.42 -9.40 1.82
C LYS A 240 -8.74 -9.21 2.57
N THR A 241 -9.85 -9.66 2.02
CA THR A 241 -11.20 -9.52 2.59
C THR A 241 -11.96 -10.81 2.36
N GLU A 242 -12.89 -11.14 3.25
CA GLU A 242 -13.80 -12.30 3.10
C GLU A 242 -14.59 -12.26 1.79
N LYS A 243 -15.02 -11.07 1.36
CA LYS A 243 -15.68 -10.85 0.06
C LYS A 243 -14.82 -11.20 -1.17
N SER A 244 -13.52 -11.46 -0.98
CA SER A 244 -12.64 -11.90 -2.06
C SER A 244 -12.67 -13.42 -2.23
N ASN A 245 -13.15 -14.18 -1.25
CA ASN A 245 -13.51 -15.59 -1.43
C ASN A 245 -14.79 -15.62 -2.24
N ARG A 246 -14.73 -16.26 -3.38
CA ARG A 246 -15.88 -16.32 -4.30
C ARG A 246 -15.74 -17.48 -5.26
N ASP A 247 -16.88 -17.97 -5.69
CA ASP A 247 -17.01 -18.89 -6.79
C ASP A 247 -17.31 -18.10 -8.07
N VAL A 248 -16.67 -18.49 -9.15
CA VAL A 248 -16.86 -17.87 -10.46
C VAL A 248 -17.29 -18.94 -11.45
N LEU A 249 -18.49 -18.79 -11.97
CA LEU A 249 -18.97 -19.61 -13.07
C LEU A 249 -18.19 -19.27 -14.35
N ILE A 250 -17.77 -20.29 -15.08
CA ILE A 250 -17.02 -20.15 -16.33
C ILE A 250 -17.76 -20.81 -17.50
N PRO A 251 -17.68 -20.22 -18.69
CA PRO A 251 -18.32 -20.79 -19.87
C PRO A 251 -17.62 -22.08 -20.30
N HIS A 252 -18.36 -22.94 -20.99
CA HIS A 252 -17.93 -24.29 -21.44
C HIS A 252 -16.58 -24.24 -22.21
N PHE A 253 -16.43 -23.30 -23.14
CA PHE A 253 -15.18 -23.19 -23.91
C PHE A 253 -13.95 -22.91 -23.01
N LEU A 254 -14.13 -22.20 -21.88
CA LEU A 254 -13.05 -21.98 -20.92
C LEU A 254 -12.78 -23.23 -20.08
N CYS A 255 -13.81 -24.06 -19.82
CA CYS A 255 -13.62 -25.37 -19.19
C CYS A 255 -12.74 -26.27 -20.09
N GLU A 256 -12.95 -26.29 -21.40
CA GLU A 256 -12.12 -27.07 -22.33
C GLU A 256 -10.66 -26.56 -22.35
N ILE A 257 -10.45 -25.25 -22.41
CA ILE A 257 -9.12 -24.66 -22.34
C ILE A 257 -8.41 -25.04 -21.02
N LEU A 258 -9.11 -24.96 -19.91
CA LEU A 258 -8.57 -25.33 -18.59
C LEU A 258 -8.33 -26.84 -18.46
N LYS A 259 -9.16 -27.67 -19.07
CA LYS A 259 -8.98 -29.13 -19.16
C LYS A 259 -7.67 -29.48 -19.85
N GLU A 260 -7.41 -28.87 -21.02
CA GLU A 260 -6.14 -29.01 -21.73
C GLU A 260 -4.96 -28.54 -20.86
N GLN A 261 -5.11 -27.41 -20.15
CA GLN A 261 -4.09 -26.91 -19.23
C GLN A 261 -3.83 -27.89 -18.07
N VAL A 262 -4.85 -28.51 -17.50
CA VAL A 262 -4.72 -29.55 -16.45
C VAL A 262 -4.03 -30.80 -17.00
N GLN A 263 -4.36 -31.24 -18.21
CA GLN A 263 -3.75 -32.44 -18.85
C GLN A 263 -2.25 -32.32 -19.09
N ARG A 264 -1.70 -31.11 -19.14
CA ARG A 264 -0.23 -30.90 -19.21
C ARG A 264 0.51 -31.37 -17.94
N TYR A 265 -0.23 -31.53 -16.84
CA TYR A 265 0.31 -31.99 -15.56
C TYR A 265 0.00 -33.49 -15.38
N TYR A 266 0.96 -34.34 -15.71
CA TYR A 266 0.78 -35.80 -15.53
C TYR A 266 1.03 -36.22 -14.08
N LYS A 267 0.06 -36.91 -13.45
CA LYS A 267 0.17 -37.50 -12.10
C LYS A 267 0.69 -36.55 -11.01
N VAL A 268 0.34 -35.27 -11.07
CA VAL A 268 0.71 -34.31 -10.02
C VAL A 268 -0.39 -34.21 -8.94
N PRO A 269 -0.01 -33.82 -7.70
CA PRO A 269 -1.00 -33.59 -6.64
C PRO A 269 -2.04 -32.54 -7.00
N PRO A 270 -3.30 -32.67 -6.53
CA PRO A 270 -4.39 -31.73 -6.81
C PRO A 270 -4.09 -30.27 -6.37
N ASN A 271 -3.19 -30.09 -5.39
CA ASN A 271 -2.74 -28.77 -4.93
C ASN A 271 -1.63 -28.14 -5.80
N THR A 272 -1.28 -28.76 -6.93
CA THR A 272 -0.33 -28.19 -7.89
C THR A 272 -0.95 -26.94 -8.55
N ARG A 273 -0.18 -25.86 -8.61
CA ARG A 273 -0.60 -24.61 -9.25
C ARG A 273 -0.72 -24.78 -10.77
N LEU A 274 -1.84 -24.36 -11.34
CA LEU A 274 -2.09 -24.42 -12.79
C LEU A 274 -1.23 -23.42 -13.59
N PHE A 275 -0.90 -22.28 -13.00
CA PHE A 275 -0.15 -21.20 -13.64
C PHE A 275 1.07 -20.84 -12.79
N GLN A 276 2.21 -21.49 -13.08
CA GLN A 276 3.43 -21.38 -12.26
C GLN A 276 4.34 -20.22 -12.67
N MET A 277 4.03 -19.52 -13.78
CA MET A 277 4.86 -18.43 -14.28
C MET A 277 4.86 -17.25 -13.32
N SER A 278 6.01 -16.57 -13.18
CA SER A 278 6.14 -15.35 -12.40
C SER A 278 5.39 -14.17 -13.05
N ARG A 279 5.22 -13.07 -12.32
CA ARG A 279 4.42 -11.93 -12.80
C ARG A 279 5.06 -11.15 -13.95
N GLN A 280 6.37 -11.11 -14.03
CA GLN A 280 7.09 -10.33 -15.03
C GLN A 280 6.89 -10.87 -16.45
N PRO A 281 7.04 -12.18 -16.73
CA PRO A 281 6.72 -12.75 -18.04
C PRO A 281 5.31 -12.43 -18.54
N TYR A 282 4.28 -12.40 -17.68
CA TYR A 282 2.92 -11.98 -18.10
C TYR A 282 2.89 -10.55 -18.66
N ARG A 283 3.66 -9.63 -18.07
CA ARG A 283 3.75 -8.26 -18.56
C ARG A 283 4.47 -8.16 -19.89
N GLU A 284 5.49 -8.99 -20.08
CA GLU A 284 6.27 -9.05 -21.31
C GLU A 284 5.46 -9.64 -22.45
N GLN A 285 4.76 -10.74 -22.21
CA GLN A 285 3.85 -11.33 -23.19
C GLN A 285 2.73 -10.34 -23.55
N MET A 286 2.11 -9.73 -22.56
CA MET A 286 1.09 -8.70 -22.81
C MET A 286 1.64 -7.55 -23.67
N LYS A 287 2.86 -7.06 -23.40
CA LYS A 287 3.49 -6.00 -24.20
C LYS A 287 3.78 -6.44 -25.63
N LYS A 288 4.27 -7.66 -25.81
CA LYS A 288 4.57 -8.27 -27.14
C LYS A 288 3.29 -8.41 -27.96
N HIS A 289 2.30 -9.06 -27.40
CA HIS A 289 1.05 -9.42 -28.10
C HIS A 289 0.13 -8.21 -28.33
N CYS A 290 0.15 -7.17 -27.47
CA CYS A 290 -0.49 -5.90 -27.79
C CYS A 290 0.05 -5.25 -29.06
N ARG A 291 1.37 -5.34 -29.31
CA ARG A 291 1.98 -4.81 -30.53
C ARG A 291 1.57 -5.62 -31.75
N LEU A 292 1.55 -6.94 -31.65
CA LEU A 292 1.14 -7.83 -32.74
C LEU A 292 -0.34 -7.64 -33.12
N ALA A 293 -1.20 -7.47 -32.12
CA ALA A 293 -2.64 -7.28 -32.33
C ALA A 293 -3.03 -5.84 -32.74
N GLY A 294 -2.11 -4.87 -32.68
CA GLY A 294 -2.43 -3.46 -32.92
C GLY A 294 -3.43 -2.87 -31.92
N VAL A 295 -3.45 -3.36 -30.66
CA VAL A 295 -4.34 -2.87 -29.61
C VAL A 295 -3.62 -1.97 -28.62
N LYS A 296 -4.35 -1.08 -27.97
CA LYS A 296 -3.77 -0.20 -26.94
C LYS A 296 -3.21 -1.00 -25.77
N LYS A 297 -2.07 -0.57 -25.25
CA LYS A 297 -1.46 -1.17 -24.06
C LYS A 297 -2.23 -0.78 -22.80
N ILE A 298 -2.77 -1.78 -22.10
CA ILE A 298 -3.38 -1.63 -20.79
C ILE A 298 -2.52 -2.34 -19.71
N ARG A 299 -2.82 -2.12 -18.43
CA ARG A 299 -2.17 -2.87 -17.35
C ARG A 299 -2.83 -4.25 -17.20
N LEU A 300 -2.06 -5.24 -16.76
CA LEU A 300 -2.57 -6.59 -16.49
C LEU A 300 -3.80 -6.59 -15.54
N HIS A 301 -3.89 -5.62 -14.64
CA HIS A 301 -5.03 -5.48 -13.74
C HIS A 301 -6.28 -4.94 -14.45
N ASP A 302 -6.12 -4.23 -15.54
CA ASP A 302 -7.23 -3.60 -16.26
C ASP A 302 -8.02 -4.60 -17.10
N LEU A 303 -7.48 -5.81 -17.35
CA LEU A 303 -8.22 -6.96 -17.90
C LEU A 303 -9.44 -7.36 -17.07
N ARG A 304 -9.49 -7.00 -15.81
CA ARG A 304 -10.61 -7.29 -14.92
C ARG A 304 -11.82 -6.38 -15.14
N HIS A 305 -11.62 -5.18 -15.70
CA HIS A 305 -12.69 -4.18 -15.81
C HIS A 305 -13.84 -4.55 -16.75
N PRO A 306 -13.62 -5.23 -17.89
CA PRO A 306 -14.70 -5.71 -18.74
C PRO A 306 -15.65 -6.66 -18.02
N TYR A 307 -15.12 -7.61 -17.25
CA TYR A 307 -15.92 -8.57 -16.48
C TYR A 307 -16.86 -7.88 -15.49
N VAL A 308 -16.37 -6.87 -14.74
CA VAL A 308 -17.19 -6.13 -13.77
C VAL A 308 -18.32 -5.37 -14.44
N LYS A 309 -18.13 -4.85 -15.67
CA LYS A 309 -19.19 -4.17 -16.43
C LYS A 309 -20.21 -5.16 -17.04
N LEU A 310 -19.77 -6.34 -17.45
CA LEU A 310 -20.63 -7.38 -17.99
C LEU A 310 -21.56 -7.96 -16.89
N THR A 311 -21.05 -8.16 -15.68
CA THR A 311 -21.83 -8.70 -14.54
C THR A 311 -22.89 -7.74 -14.03
N THR A 312 -22.71 -6.42 -14.19
CA THR A 312 -23.68 -5.43 -13.67
C THR A 312 -24.85 -5.15 -14.62
N LYS A 313 -24.78 -5.51 -15.91
CA LYS A 313 -25.84 -5.15 -16.89
C LYS A 313 -26.40 -6.25 -17.80
N LYS A 314 -25.72 -7.39 -17.98
CA LYS A 314 -26.14 -8.41 -18.98
C LYS A 314 -25.94 -9.88 -18.58
N PHE A 315 -25.44 -10.19 -17.42
CA PHE A 315 -25.18 -11.58 -17.02
C PHE A 315 -26.45 -12.35 -16.69
N ALA A 316 -27.49 -11.72 -16.22
CA ALA A 316 -28.79 -12.38 -16.04
C ALA A 316 -29.31 -12.93 -17.38
N THR A 317 -29.32 -12.14 -18.45
CA THR A 317 -29.80 -12.53 -19.79
C THR A 317 -28.85 -13.49 -20.50
N PHE A 318 -27.56 -13.44 -20.28
CA PHE A 318 -26.59 -14.34 -20.92
C PHE A 318 -26.63 -15.75 -20.32
N PHE A 319 -26.84 -15.89 -19.01
CA PHE A 319 -27.00 -17.20 -18.37
C PHE A 319 -28.38 -17.82 -18.52
N GLU A 320 -29.45 -17.03 -18.67
CA GLU A 320 -30.77 -17.54 -19.02
C GLU A 320 -30.77 -18.18 -20.41
N ASN A 321 -30.12 -17.57 -21.38
CA ASN A 321 -29.95 -18.15 -22.72
C ASN A 321 -29.01 -19.37 -22.73
N PHE A 322 -28.12 -19.51 -21.72
CA PHE A 322 -27.17 -20.62 -21.62
C PHE A 322 -27.79 -21.88 -21.01
N ARG A 323 -28.80 -21.71 -20.11
CA ARG A 323 -29.61 -22.84 -19.58
C ARG A 323 -30.65 -23.34 -20.57
N ALA A 324 -31.00 -22.55 -21.58
CA ALA A 324 -31.98 -22.91 -22.58
C ALA A 324 -31.39 -23.69 -23.76
N THR A 325 -30.04 -23.83 -23.86
CA THR A 325 -29.34 -24.55 -24.95
C THR A 325 -28.50 -25.73 -24.44
N ALA A 326 -28.61 -26.11 -23.18
CA ALA A 326 -28.15 -27.36 -22.60
C ALA A 326 -29.37 -28.25 -22.28
#